data_213c2e86fa0ebff489bb83886fe50d23
#
_entry.id   213c2e86fa0ebff489bb83886fe50d23
#
_cell.length_a   1.000
_cell.length_b   1.000
_cell.length_c   1.000
_cell.angle_alpha   90.00
_cell.angle_beta   90.00
_cell.angle_gamma   90.00
#
_symmetry.space_group_name_H-M   'P 1'
#
loop_
_entity.id
_entity.type
_entity.pdbx_description
1 polymer ?
#
loop_
_entity_poly.entity_id
_entity_poly.type
_entity_poly.pdbx_seq_one_letter_code
_entity_poly.pdbx_strand_id
1 'polypeptide(L)' 'MSPGIGLMKRRLEKEKDAIALAVSGISKKYNIQPENIKTLETKYDSDAGDWYVALGWDDLRAIVKMDSVLAIITEIKEI' A
#
# COMPACT_ATOMS: atom_id res chain seq x y z
N MET A 1 15.68 16.08 22.07
CA MET A 1 15.45 15.42 21.48
C MET A 1 15.50 15.67 20.28
N SER A 2 16.03 15.36 19.62
CA SER A 2 16.08 15.71 18.49
C SER A 2 15.18 15.21 17.82
N PRO A 3 14.38 15.51 18.02
CA PRO A 3 13.32 15.13 17.43
C PRO A 3 13.25 15.19 16.03
N GLY A 4 13.89 15.99 15.46
CA GLY A 4 13.69 16.18 14.08
C GLY A 4 13.66 14.91 13.34
N ILE A 5 14.58 14.06 13.61
CA ILE A 5 14.63 12.85 12.91
C ILE A 5 13.54 11.95 13.28
N GLY A 6 13.21 11.94 14.52
CA GLY A 6 12.16 11.07 14.96
C GLY A 6 10.83 11.38 14.32
N LEU A 7 10.69 12.61 13.88
CA LEU A 7 9.43 12.99 13.31
C LEU A 7 9.17 12.34 11.99
N MET A 8 10.19 11.82 11.34
CA MET A 8 10.03 11.19 10.05
C MET A 8 9.79 9.70 10.18
N LYS A 9 9.45 9.26 11.38
CA LYS A 9 9.19 7.85 11.59
C LYS A 9 8.00 7.41 10.76
N ARG A 10 8.12 6.27 10.11
CA ARG A 10 7.06 5.76 9.26
C ARG A 10 5.92 5.22 10.09
N ARG A 11 4.71 5.48 9.67
CA ARG A 11 3.55 4.89 10.28
C ARG A 11 3.25 3.53 9.66
N LEU A 12 3.63 3.35 8.39
CA LEU A 12 3.38 2.11 7.67
C LEU A 12 4.70 1.38 7.58
N GLU A 13 5.09 0.70 8.65
CA GLU A 13 6.38 0.04 8.71
C GLU A 13 6.37 -1.42 8.30
N LYS A 14 5.26 -2.09 8.41
CA LYS A 14 5.21 -3.53 8.19
C LYS A 14 4.54 -3.87 6.88
N GLU A 15 5.06 -4.88 6.22
CA GLU A 15 4.50 -5.33 4.96
C GLU A 15 3.03 -5.70 5.10
N LYS A 16 2.66 -6.40 6.16
CA LYS A 16 1.27 -6.82 6.32
C LYS A 16 0.32 -5.63 6.43
N ASP A 17 0.78 -4.53 7.03
CA ASP A 17 -0.05 -3.36 7.17
C ASP A 17 -0.19 -2.64 5.82
N ALA A 18 0.87 -2.64 5.02
CA ALA A 18 0.81 -2.08 3.69
C ALA A 18 -0.16 -2.87 2.82
N ILE A 19 -0.12 -4.20 2.92
CA ILE A 19 -1.04 -5.05 2.18
C ILE A 19 -2.48 -4.78 2.61
N ALA A 20 -2.72 -4.67 3.92
CA ALA A 20 -4.08 -4.43 4.42
C ALA A 20 -4.63 -3.10 3.91
N LEU A 21 -3.80 -2.06 3.90
CA LEU A 21 -4.22 -0.76 3.41
C LEU A 21 -4.52 -0.82 1.91
N ALA A 22 -3.66 -1.50 1.15
CA ALA A 22 -3.85 -1.64 -0.29
C ALA A 22 -5.13 -2.40 -0.61
N VAL A 23 -5.38 -3.51 0.10
CA VAL A 23 -6.59 -4.30 -0.10
C VAL A 23 -7.83 -3.47 0.21
N SER A 24 -7.78 -2.72 1.31
CA SER A 24 -8.90 -1.86 1.67
C SER A 24 -9.19 -0.84 0.58
N GLY A 25 -8.14 -0.25 0.01
CA GLY A 25 -8.31 0.74 -1.04
C GLY A 25 -8.94 0.17 -2.29
N ILE A 26 -8.46 -1.01 -2.73
CA ILE A 26 -9.01 -1.67 -3.90
C ILE A 26 -10.45 -2.11 -3.64
N SER A 27 -10.71 -2.67 -2.46
CA SER A 27 -12.04 -3.12 -2.09
C SER A 27 -13.04 -1.98 -2.20
N LYS A 28 -12.68 -0.80 -1.72
CA LYS A 28 -13.58 0.34 -1.76
C LYS A 28 -13.71 0.92 -3.15
N LYS A 29 -12.60 1.05 -3.87
CA LYS A 29 -12.62 1.68 -5.18
C LYS A 29 -13.41 0.86 -6.20
N TYR A 30 -13.25 -0.46 -6.17
CA TYR A 30 -13.87 -1.32 -7.17
C TYR A 30 -15.05 -2.11 -6.62
N ASN A 31 -15.40 -1.90 -5.36
CA ASN A 31 -16.53 -2.58 -4.71
C ASN A 31 -16.37 -4.10 -4.77
N ILE A 32 -15.23 -4.59 -4.31
CA ILE A 32 -14.91 -6.00 -4.33
C ILE A 32 -14.67 -6.48 -2.91
N GLN A 33 -15.13 -7.69 -2.58
CA GLN A 33 -14.91 -8.24 -1.25
C GLN A 33 -13.42 -8.48 -1.05
N PRO A 34 -12.87 -8.10 0.10
CA PRO A 34 -11.42 -8.27 0.35
C PRO A 34 -10.93 -9.70 0.14
N GLU A 35 -11.75 -10.69 0.49
CA GLU A 35 -11.33 -12.08 0.36
C GLU A 35 -11.19 -12.52 -1.10
N ASN A 36 -11.69 -11.73 -2.04
CA ASN A 36 -11.54 -12.04 -3.45
C ASN A 36 -10.33 -11.34 -4.07
N ILE A 37 -9.57 -10.61 -3.27
CA ILE A 37 -8.39 -9.90 -3.74
C ILE A 37 -7.14 -10.68 -3.33
N LYS A 38 -6.26 -10.94 -4.29
CA LYS A 38 -5.02 -11.67 -4.02
C LYS A 38 -3.84 -10.73 -4.05
N THR A 39 -2.90 -10.92 -3.13
CA THR A 39 -1.66 -10.16 -3.14
C THR A 39 -0.69 -10.86 -4.06
N LEU A 40 -0.20 -10.15 -5.06
CA LEU A 40 0.71 -10.70 -6.04
C LEU A 40 2.16 -10.38 -5.71
N GLU A 41 2.43 -9.16 -5.28
CA GLU A 41 3.79 -8.76 -4.97
C GLU A 41 3.78 -7.55 -4.06
N THR A 42 4.77 -7.44 -3.17
CA THR A 42 4.91 -6.30 -2.29
C THR A 42 6.35 -5.83 -2.34
N LYS A 43 6.57 -4.53 -2.46
CA LYS A 43 7.90 -3.97 -2.55
C LYS A 43 7.95 -2.66 -1.79
N TYR A 44 9.06 -2.42 -1.08
CA TYR A 44 9.27 -1.16 -0.39
C TYR A 44 10.45 -0.43 -1.03
N ASP A 45 10.23 0.83 -1.42
CA ASP A 45 11.28 1.67 -1.97
C ASP A 45 11.79 2.54 -0.83
N SER A 46 12.94 2.18 -0.27
CA SER A 46 13.47 2.89 0.89
C SER A 46 13.94 4.30 0.56
N ASP A 47 14.31 4.56 -0.69
CA ASP A 47 14.78 5.90 -1.06
C ASP A 47 13.62 6.88 -1.07
N ALA A 48 12.48 6.48 -1.57
CA ALA A 48 11.31 7.34 -1.63
C ALA A 48 10.41 7.21 -0.42
N GLY A 49 10.53 6.14 0.35
CA GLY A 49 9.65 5.89 1.48
C GLY A 49 8.27 5.42 1.05
N ASP A 50 8.19 4.69 -0.07
CA ASP A 50 6.92 4.26 -0.61
C ASP A 50 6.79 2.75 -0.63
N TRP A 51 5.58 2.27 -0.39
CA TRP A 51 5.23 0.87 -0.57
C TRP A 51 4.51 0.71 -1.90
N TYR A 52 4.77 -0.41 -2.55
CA TYR A 52 4.07 -0.79 -3.77
C TYR A 52 3.49 -2.18 -3.54
N VAL A 53 2.19 -2.32 -3.68
CA VAL A 53 1.53 -3.63 -3.53
C VAL A 53 0.75 -3.92 -4.80
N ALA A 54 1.10 -5.01 -5.46
CA ALA A 54 0.38 -5.45 -6.65
C ALA A 54 -0.70 -6.42 -6.21
N LEU A 55 -1.93 -6.15 -6.59
CA LEU A 55 -3.08 -6.95 -6.22
C LEU A 55 -3.81 -7.42 -7.48
N GLY A 56 -4.48 -8.55 -7.35
CA GLY A 56 -5.25 -9.11 -8.46
C GLY A 56 -6.62 -9.57 -8.00
N TRP A 57 -7.63 -9.40 -8.86
CA TRP A 57 -8.98 -9.89 -8.60
C TRP A 57 -9.63 -10.11 -9.96
N ASP A 58 -10.39 -11.17 -10.08
CA ASP A 58 -10.97 -11.58 -11.37
C ASP A 58 -9.85 -11.63 -12.41
N ASP A 59 -9.97 -10.90 -13.50
CA ASP A 59 -8.94 -10.85 -14.52
C ASP A 59 -8.19 -9.50 -14.46
N LEU A 60 -8.34 -8.75 -13.40
CA LEU A 60 -7.76 -7.42 -13.28
C LEU A 60 -6.59 -7.41 -12.32
N ARG A 61 -5.69 -6.45 -12.51
CA ARG A 61 -4.57 -6.25 -11.62
C ARG A 61 -4.32 -4.76 -11.45
N ALA A 62 -3.80 -4.40 -10.31
CA ALA A 62 -3.47 -3.01 -10.05
C ALA A 62 -2.28 -2.93 -9.11
N ILE A 63 -1.51 -1.86 -9.23
CA ILE A 63 -0.44 -1.56 -8.29
C ILE A 63 -0.92 -0.40 -7.43
N VAL A 64 -0.82 -0.58 -6.12
CA VAL A 64 -1.20 0.45 -5.15
C VAL A 64 0.08 1.02 -4.58
N LYS A 65 0.25 2.34 -4.72
CA LYS A 65 1.41 3.04 -4.17
C LYS A 65 0.97 3.75 -2.90
N MET A 66 1.75 3.63 -1.84
CA MET A 66 1.39 4.21 -0.55
C MET A 66 2.58 4.92 0.06
N ASP A 67 2.31 6.06 0.70
CA ASP A 67 3.33 6.81 1.41
C ASP A 67 3.48 6.18 2.80
N SER A 68 4.67 5.70 3.13
CA SER A 68 4.88 5.00 4.40
C SER A 68 4.86 5.93 5.61
N VAL A 69 5.20 7.19 5.43
CA VAL A 69 5.22 8.15 6.53
C VAL A 69 3.79 8.55 6.90
N LEU A 70 2.98 8.85 5.91
CA LEU A 70 1.61 9.29 6.15
C LEU A 70 0.60 8.13 6.22
N ALA A 71 1.00 6.94 5.78
CA ALA A 71 0.16 5.75 5.74
C ALA A 71 -1.10 5.99 4.91
N ILE A 72 -0.92 6.55 3.72
CA ILE A 72 -2.02 6.80 2.81
C ILE A 72 -1.71 6.26 1.43
N ILE A 73 -2.74 5.94 0.69
CA ILE A 73 -2.61 5.53 -0.70
C ILE A 73 -2.44 6.80 -1.54
N THR A 74 -1.39 6.85 -2.34
CA THR A 74 -1.13 8.00 -3.19
C THR A 74 -1.48 7.73 -4.65
N GLU A 75 -1.54 6.46 -5.05
CA GLU A 75 -1.87 6.15 -6.43
C GLU A 75 -2.37 4.72 -6.55
N ILE A 76 -3.37 4.48 -7.40
CA ILE A 76 -3.81 3.15 -7.77
C ILE A 76 -3.77 3.10 -9.28
N LYS A 77 -2.98 2.17 -9.83
CA LYS A 77 -2.81 2.09 -11.27
C LYS A 77 -3.13 0.68 -11.75
N GLU A 78 -4.13 0.55 -12.61
CA GLU A 78 -4.44 -0.74 -13.21
C GLU A 78 -3.38 -1.10 -14.22
N ILE A 79 -3.09 -2.37 -14.33
CA ILE A 79 -2.09 -2.87 -15.28
C ILE A 79 -2.64 -4.03 -16.09
#